data_747954a7a8a71086c265f3bac4c86dd2
#
_entry.id   747954a7a8a71086c265f3bac4c86dd2
#
_cell.length_a   1.000
_cell.length_b   1.000
_cell.length_c   1.000
_cell.angle_alpha   90.00
_cell.angle_beta   90.00
_cell.angle_gamma   90.00
#
_symmetry.space_group_name_H-M   'P 1'
#
loop_
_entity.id
_entity.type
_entity.pdbx_description
1 polymer ?
#
loop_
_entity_poly.entity_id
_entity_poly.type
_entity_poly.pdbx_seq_one_letter_code
_entity_poly.pdbx_strand_id
1 'polypeptide(L)'
;MLGAVSAIWGASYLLIKIALDGIEPMVIVFARVLLAALLLYLVIQMRGGEDRAALGYLRERPRRTLGLGALTVGVPFSLISLGETQISSGLTGVLISPGPLFIAALAPLIDPTEKVDRRGWFGVVIGFAGVSLLIGVDTIHSFGEFMGAMAMVGAALAYGLGAMYIRLKFRGVPPLVVSFGACAVAALLTLPPAIATAGGSSPDLGEIAAVVSLGVIGTAVAFVLYFGLIDEAGAGRAALCGYLIPPLALAYGAIFLDEEITPAAIGGLVLILIGVALASGERQGEQAPGEPAVESAGVPRA
;
A
#
# COMPACT_ATOMS: atom_id res chain seq x y z
N MET A 1 -13.59 -0.52 12.07
CA MET A 1 -12.47 -1.03 11.25
C MET A 1 -11.77 0.06 10.42
N LEU A 2 -12.46 0.87 9.60
CA LEU A 2 -11.86 1.87 8.70
C LEU A 2 -10.86 2.81 9.41
N GLY A 3 -11.28 3.47 10.50
CA GLY A 3 -10.39 4.36 11.26
C GLY A 3 -9.18 3.65 11.86
N ALA A 4 -9.33 2.40 12.31
CA ALA A 4 -8.22 1.62 12.87
C ALA A 4 -7.17 1.29 11.79
N VAL A 5 -7.59 0.82 10.62
CA VAL A 5 -6.67 0.53 9.50
C VAL A 5 -5.95 1.79 9.05
N SER A 6 -6.68 2.92 8.89
CA SER A 6 -6.08 4.20 8.50
C SER A 6 -5.07 4.70 9.52
N ALA A 7 -5.38 4.59 10.82
CA ALA A 7 -4.47 4.97 11.89
C ALA A 7 -3.21 4.10 11.91
N ILE A 8 -3.35 2.78 11.77
CA ILE A 8 -2.23 1.83 11.73
C ILE A 8 -1.31 2.12 10.53
N TRP A 9 -1.88 2.30 9.34
CA TRP A 9 -1.07 2.57 8.16
C TRP A 9 -0.48 3.97 8.16
N GLY A 10 -1.19 4.98 8.66
CA GLY A 10 -0.63 6.32 8.87
C GLY A 10 0.55 6.32 9.84
N ALA A 11 0.46 5.56 10.94
CA ALA A 11 1.54 5.40 11.90
C ALA A 11 2.73 4.57 11.37
N SER A 12 2.56 3.83 10.26
CA SER A 12 3.66 3.02 9.72
C SER A 12 4.84 3.88 9.28
N TYR A 13 4.62 5.09 8.73
CA TYR A 13 5.69 6.00 8.34
C TYR A 13 6.45 6.53 9.55
N LEU A 14 5.74 6.94 10.61
CA LEU A 14 6.36 7.28 11.89
C LEU A 14 7.26 6.14 12.43
N LEU A 15 6.75 4.91 12.41
CA LEU A 15 7.50 3.76 12.91
C LEU A 15 8.72 3.42 12.04
N ILE A 16 8.63 3.61 10.72
CA ILE A 16 9.79 3.46 9.83
C ILE A 16 10.84 4.52 10.18
N LYS A 17 10.43 5.78 10.35
CA LYS A 17 11.35 6.88 10.70
C LYS A 17 12.08 6.59 12.00
N ILE A 18 11.37 6.16 13.06
CA ILE A 18 11.98 5.73 14.35
C ILE A 18 12.95 4.57 14.13
N ALA A 19 12.57 3.56 13.34
CA ALA A 19 13.43 2.40 13.13
C ALA A 19 14.72 2.75 12.37
N LEU A 20 14.69 3.77 11.51
CA LEU A 20 15.84 4.24 10.73
C LEU A 20 16.94 4.90 11.59
N ASP A 21 16.67 5.27 12.86
CA ASP A 21 17.68 5.84 13.74
C ASP A 21 18.79 4.85 14.12
N GLY A 22 18.48 3.53 14.11
CA GLY A 22 19.47 2.49 14.45
C GLY A 22 19.45 1.26 13.55
N ILE A 23 18.54 1.17 12.58
CA ILE A 23 18.42 0.00 11.70
C ILE A 23 18.49 0.42 10.23
N GLU A 24 19.33 -0.27 9.49
CA GLU A 24 19.45 -0.09 8.04
C GLU A 24 18.12 -0.32 7.29
N PRO A 25 17.79 0.49 6.27
CA PRO A 25 16.48 0.45 5.59
C PRO A 25 16.08 -0.95 5.10
N MET A 26 17.01 -1.69 4.52
CA MET A 26 16.71 -3.02 3.97
C MET A 26 16.51 -4.08 5.05
N VAL A 27 17.12 -3.91 6.22
CA VAL A 27 16.90 -4.75 7.40
C VAL A 27 15.49 -4.53 7.96
N ILE A 28 15.06 -3.26 8.03
CA ILE A 28 13.67 -2.90 8.43
C ILE A 28 12.67 -3.59 7.52
N VAL A 29 12.84 -3.45 6.20
CA VAL A 29 11.92 -4.05 5.22
C VAL A 29 11.88 -5.56 5.36
N PHE A 30 13.04 -6.21 5.38
CA PHE A 30 13.14 -7.67 5.51
C PHE A 30 12.46 -8.18 6.80
N ALA A 31 12.81 -7.61 7.95
CA ALA A 31 12.26 -8.04 9.24
C ALA A 31 10.75 -7.83 9.32
N ARG A 32 10.26 -6.66 8.86
CA ARG A 32 8.83 -6.33 8.79
C ARG A 32 8.05 -7.35 7.96
N VAL A 33 8.49 -7.64 6.74
CA VAL A 33 7.74 -8.52 5.82
C VAL A 33 7.88 -9.99 6.21
N LEU A 34 9.00 -10.40 6.80
CA LEU A 34 9.18 -11.75 7.34
C LEU A 34 8.22 -12.00 8.50
N LEU A 35 8.17 -11.09 9.50
CA LEU A 35 7.22 -11.19 10.62
C LEU A 35 5.79 -11.25 10.12
N ALA A 36 5.43 -10.39 9.16
CA ALA A 36 4.11 -10.40 8.58
C ALA A 36 3.80 -11.72 7.85
N ALA A 37 4.72 -12.25 7.06
CA ALA A 37 4.55 -13.52 6.37
C ALA A 37 4.33 -14.68 7.35
N LEU A 38 5.13 -14.75 8.43
CA LEU A 38 4.99 -15.79 9.45
C LEU A 38 3.63 -15.74 10.13
N LEU A 39 3.18 -14.54 10.52
CA LEU A 39 1.87 -14.36 11.17
C LEU A 39 0.71 -14.65 10.22
N LEU A 40 0.77 -14.15 8.98
CA LEU A 40 -0.28 -14.43 7.98
C LEU A 40 -0.35 -15.93 7.68
N TYR A 41 0.81 -16.61 7.59
CA TYR A 41 0.83 -18.07 7.43
C TYR A 41 0.17 -18.78 8.61
N LEU A 42 0.46 -18.36 9.84
CA LEU A 42 -0.17 -18.91 11.04
C LEU A 42 -1.69 -18.73 11.01
N VAL A 43 -2.17 -17.52 10.65
CA VAL A 43 -3.60 -17.24 10.53
C VAL A 43 -4.25 -18.14 9.45
N ILE A 44 -3.59 -18.33 8.30
CA ILE A 44 -4.06 -19.26 7.25
C ILE A 44 -4.18 -20.69 7.77
N GLN A 45 -3.17 -21.16 8.54
CA GLN A 45 -3.24 -22.52 9.11
C GLN A 45 -4.35 -22.65 10.14
N MET A 46 -4.61 -21.62 10.94
CA MET A 46 -5.68 -21.62 11.95
C MET A 46 -7.09 -21.57 11.33
N ARG A 47 -7.26 -20.79 10.25
CA ARG A 47 -8.53 -20.72 9.51
C ARG A 47 -8.80 -22.01 8.74
N GLY A 48 -7.77 -22.66 8.21
CA GLY A 48 -7.91 -23.88 7.43
C GLY A 48 -8.69 -23.69 6.11
N GLY A 49 -9.47 -24.70 5.71
CA GLY A 49 -10.44 -24.61 4.61
C GLY A 49 -9.86 -24.10 3.30
N GLU A 50 -10.56 -23.15 2.69
CA GLU A 50 -10.24 -22.58 1.39
C GLU A 50 -8.90 -21.82 1.39
N ASP A 51 -8.61 -21.06 2.45
CA ASP A 51 -7.34 -20.32 2.57
C ASP A 51 -6.13 -21.26 2.49
N ARG A 52 -6.18 -22.37 3.24
CA ARG A 52 -5.10 -23.36 3.25
C ARG A 52 -4.97 -24.09 1.91
N ALA A 53 -6.08 -24.43 1.27
CA ALA A 53 -6.09 -25.07 -0.05
C ALA A 53 -5.50 -24.15 -1.12
N ALA A 54 -5.78 -22.84 -1.05
CA ALA A 54 -5.30 -21.84 -2.00
C ALA A 54 -3.79 -21.58 -1.93
N LEU A 55 -3.06 -22.04 -0.89
CA LEU A 55 -1.59 -21.96 -0.85
C LEU A 55 -0.92 -22.69 -2.03
N GLY A 56 -1.57 -23.73 -2.57
CA GLY A 56 -1.12 -24.44 -3.77
C GLY A 56 -0.98 -23.52 -4.97
N TYR A 57 -1.90 -22.55 -5.14
CA TYR A 57 -1.88 -21.59 -6.24
C TYR A 57 -0.56 -20.80 -6.33
N LEU A 58 0.01 -20.41 -5.19
CA LEU A 58 1.26 -19.65 -5.13
C LEU A 58 2.46 -20.50 -5.60
N ARG A 59 2.49 -21.79 -5.22
CA ARG A 59 3.55 -22.74 -5.57
C ARG A 59 3.52 -23.13 -7.05
N GLU A 60 2.32 -23.32 -7.58
CA GLU A 60 2.13 -23.71 -8.99
C GLU A 60 2.44 -22.59 -9.96
N ARG A 61 2.46 -21.33 -9.50
CA ARG A 61 2.67 -20.15 -10.35
C ARG A 61 3.79 -19.24 -9.83
N PRO A 62 5.03 -19.75 -9.68
CA PRO A 62 6.12 -19.03 -9.01
C PRO A 62 6.45 -17.69 -9.67
N ARG A 63 6.40 -17.59 -11.00
CA ARG A 63 6.63 -16.33 -11.71
C ARG A 63 5.57 -15.26 -11.40
N ARG A 64 4.30 -15.70 -11.26
CA ARG A 64 3.22 -14.77 -10.87
C ARG A 64 3.36 -14.35 -9.41
N THR A 65 3.70 -15.28 -8.54
CA THR A 65 3.92 -14.99 -7.12
C THR A 65 5.14 -14.08 -6.93
N LEU A 66 6.19 -14.24 -7.74
CA LEU A 66 7.34 -13.32 -7.75
C LEU A 66 6.92 -11.89 -8.13
N GLY A 67 6.16 -11.73 -9.22
CA GLY A 67 5.63 -10.43 -9.63
C GLY A 67 4.71 -9.81 -8.58
N LEU A 68 3.89 -10.62 -7.89
CA LEU A 68 3.07 -10.18 -6.78
C LEU A 68 3.92 -9.56 -5.66
N GLY A 69 4.86 -10.32 -5.11
CA GLY A 69 5.70 -9.87 -4.00
C GLY A 69 6.57 -8.67 -4.37
N ALA A 70 7.12 -8.66 -5.58
CA ALA A 70 7.93 -7.54 -6.05
C ALA A 70 7.12 -6.24 -6.16
N LEU A 71 5.97 -6.25 -6.86
CA LEU A 71 5.20 -5.04 -7.16
C LEU A 71 4.38 -4.52 -5.99
N THR A 72 3.89 -5.40 -5.11
CA THR A 72 2.94 -4.99 -4.06
C THR A 72 3.59 -4.72 -2.71
N VAL A 73 4.75 -5.30 -2.45
CA VAL A 73 5.43 -5.20 -1.15
C VAL A 73 6.92 -4.92 -1.31
N GLY A 74 7.68 -5.76 -2.03
CA GLY A 74 9.13 -5.69 -2.06
C GLY A 74 9.66 -4.36 -2.56
N VAL A 75 9.29 -3.96 -3.77
CA VAL A 75 9.73 -2.68 -4.36
C VAL A 75 9.17 -1.48 -3.59
N PRO A 76 7.84 -1.36 -3.34
CA PRO A 76 7.34 -0.17 -2.66
C PRO A 76 7.88 -0.03 -1.23
N PHE A 77 7.96 -1.08 -0.43
CA PHE A 77 8.48 -0.97 0.93
C PHE A 77 9.98 -0.61 0.95
N SER A 78 10.76 -1.14 -0.01
CA SER A 78 12.17 -0.76 -0.15
C SER A 78 12.32 0.71 -0.53
N LEU A 79 11.53 1.19 -1.49
CA LEU A 79 11.54 2.60 -1.90
C LEU A 79 11.10 3.53 -0.75
N ILE A 80 10.11 3.13 0.03
CA ILE A 80 9.65 3.88 1.20
C ILE A 80 10.77 3.98 2.24
N SER A 81 11.32 2.85 2.69
CA SER A 81 12.34 2.87 3.74
C SER A 81 13.63 3.57 3.30
N LEU A 82 14.03 3.42 2.03
CA LEU A 82 15.18 4.15 1.48
C LEU A 82 14.88 5.65 1.33
N GLY A 83 13.69 6.03 0.88
CA GLY A 83 13.32 7.42 0.70
C GLY A 83 13.14 8.17 2.01
N GLU A 84 12.60 7.51 3.05
CA GLU A 84 12.46 8.12 4.39
C GLU A 84 13.79 8.42 5.08
N THR A 85 14.91 7.90 4.61
CA THR A 85 16.23 8.38 5.05
C THR A 85 16.49 9.85 4.67
N GLN A 86 15.78 10.36 3.66
CA GLN A 86 16.01 11.67 3.06
C GLN A 86 14.88 12.67 3.31
N ILE A 87 13.66 12.20 3.54
CA ILE A 87 12.45 13.04 3.71
C ILE A 87 11.73 12.71 5.02
N SER A 88 10.80 13.59 5.43
CA SER A 88 9.99 13.40 6.62
C SER A 88 8.94 12.30 6.46
N SER A 89 8.50 11.72 7.58
CA SER A 89 7.47 10.67 7.61
C SER A 89 6.11 11.19 7.13
N GLY A 90 5.77 12.42 7.49
CA GLY A 90 4.56 13.08 7.03
C GLY A 90 4.54 13.29 5.51
N LEU A 91 5.64 13.79 4.93
CA LEU A 91 5.77 13.99 3.48
C LEU A 91 5.71 12.65 2.73
N THR A 92 6.31 11.59 3.29
CA THR A 92 6.20 10.22 2.76
C THR A 92 4.76 9.77 2.61
N GLY A 93 3.95 9.90 3.66
CA GLY A 93 2.54 9.53 3.63
C GLY A 93 1.72 10.29 2.57
N VAL A 94 2.04 11.57 2.36
CA VAL A 94 1.39 12.39 1.33
C VAL A 94 1.83 11.99 -0.07
N LEU A 95 3.13 11.82 -0.33
CA LEU A 95 3.68 11.50 -1.65
C LEU A 95 3.34 10.08 -2.15
N ILE A 96 2.96 9.16 -1.26
CA ILE A 96 2.51 7.82 -1.64
C ILE A 96 1.02 7.80 -2.02
N SER A 97 0.23 8.76 -1.54
CA SER A 97 -1.22 8.80 -1.77
C SER A 97 -1.69 8.91 -3.24
N PRO A 98 -0.86 9.34 -4.23
CA PRO A 98 -1.22 9.32 -5.66
C PRO A 98 -1.38 7.93 -6.29
N GLY A 99 -1.19 6.83 -5.58
CA GLY A 99 -1.36 5.48 -6.13
C GLY A 99 -2.62 5.29 -7.00
N PRO A 100 -3.82 5.71 -6.58
CA PRO A 100 -5.02 5.65 -7.41
C PRO A 100 -4.96 6.46 -8.71
N LEU A 101 -4.19 7.55 -8.75
CA LEU A 101 -4.00 8.36 -9.97
C LEU A 101 -3.19 7.58 -11.01
N PHE A 102 -2.17 6.82 -10.58
CA PHE A 102 -1.44 5.92 -11.47
C PHE A 102 -2.33 4.81 -12.00
N ILE A 103 -3.22 4.24 -11.18
CA ILE A 103 -4.20 3.26 -11.66
C ILE A 103 -5.10 3.90 -12.71
N ALA A 104 -5.62 5.11 -12.47
CA ALA A 104 -6.48 5.81 -13.42
C ALA A 104 -5.76 6.09 -14.74
N ALA A 105 -4.51 6.57 -14.68
CA ALA A 105 -3.73 6.92 -15.87
C ALA A 105 -3.31 5.70 -16.70
N LEU A 106 -2.99 4.57 -16.04
CA LEU A 106 -2.44 3.37 -16.69
C LEU A 106 -3.49 2.33 -17.08
N ALA A 107 -4.67 2.35 -16.45
CA ALA A 107 -5.71 1.37 -16.70
C ALA A 107 -6.11 1.26 -18.18
N PRO A 108 -6.34 2.36 -18.93
CA PRO A 108 -6.67 2.30 -20.34
C PRO A 108 -5.56 1.73 -21.23
N LEU A 109 -4.30 1.80 -20.80
CA LEU A 109 -3.15 1.24 -21.52
C LEU A 109 -3.03 -0.27 -21.32
N ILE A 110 -3.50 -0.79 -20.19
CA ILE A 110 -3.40 -2.20 -19.81
C ILE A 110 -4.67 -2.95 -20.21
N ASP A 111 -5.83 -2.32 -20.07
CA ASP A 111 -7.13 -2.82 -20.46
C ASP A 111 -7.90 -1.75 -21.27
N PRO A 112 -7.90 -1.85 -22.61
CA PRO A 112 -8.58 -0.85 -23.47
C PRO A 112 -10.10 -0.74 -23.24
N THR A 113 -10.70 -1.67 -22.51
CA THR A 113 -12.13 -1.58 -22.13
C THR A 113 -12.35 -0.62 -20.98
N GLU A 114 -11.31 -0.34 -20.18
CA GLU A 114 -11.38 0.65 -19.11
C GLU A 114 -11.16 2.06 -19.67
N LYS A 115 -12.23 2.83 -19.68
CA LYS A 115 -12.19 4.23 -20.13
C LYS A 115 -12.10 5.15 -18.91
N VAL A 116 -11.28 6.18 -19.03
CA VAL A 116 -11.24 7.29 -18.08
C VAL A 116 -11.94 8.47 -18.77
N ASP A 117 -12.99 8.98 -18.14
CA ASP A 117 -13.74 10.12 -18.64
C ASP A 117 -12.94 11.44 -18.50
N ARG A 118 -13.51 12.56 -18.98
CA ARG A 118 -12.86 13.88 -18.87
C ARG A 118 -12.64 14.30 -17.42
N ARG A 119 -13.56 13.95 -16.53
CA ARG A 119 -13.47 14.28 -15.10
C ARG A 119 -12.33 13.51 -14.43
N GLY A 120 -12.18 12.22 -14.77
CA GLY A 120 -11.09 11.39 -14.27
C GLY A 120 -9.72 11.90 -14.73
N TRP A 121 -9.56 12.28 -16.00
CA TRP A 121 -8.34 12.88 -16.51
C TRP A 121 -8.02 14.22 -15.86
N PHE A 122 -9.04 15.06 -15.62
CA PHE A 122 -8.87 16.31 -14.89
C PHE A 122 -8.39 16.04 -13.44
N GLY A 123 -8.95 15.01 -12.80
CA GLY A 123 -8.48 14.56 -11.48
C GLY A 123 -7.01 14.11 -11.48
N VAL A 124 -6.60 13.35 -12.51
CA VAL A 124 -5.20 12.94 -12.68
C VAL A 124 -4.28 14.16 -12.77
N VAL A 125 -4.63 15.16 -13.61
CA VAL A 125 -3.83 16.39 -13.77
C VAL A 125 -3.74 17.18 -12.46
N ILE A 126 -4.85 17.38 -11.75
CA ILE A 126 -4.88 18.09 -10.46
C ILE A 126 -4.02 17.34 -9.42
N GLY A 127 -4.17 16.03 -9.32
CA GLY A 127 -3.42 15.25 -8.35
C GLY A 127 -1.91 15.29 -8.61
N PHE A 128 -1.48 15.18 -9.87
CA PHE A 128 -0.06 15.32 -10.20
C PHE A 128 0.45 16.76 -10.05
N ALA A 129 -0.39 17.78 -10.22
CA ALA A 129 -0.03 19.15 -9.86
C ALA A 129 0.23 19.28 -8.35
N GLY A 130 -0.56 18.58 -7.50
CA GLY A 130 -0.30 18.49 -6.06
C GLY A 130 1.05 17.83 -5.73
N VAL A 131 1.41 16.74 -6.42
CA VAL A 131 2.73 16.10 -6.30
C VAL A 131 3.84 17.07 -6.71
N SER A 132 3.66 17.78 -7.83
CA SER A 132 4.65 18.76 -8.32
C SER A 132 4.81 19.94 -7.36
N LEU A 133 3.74 20.39 -6.72
CA LEU A 133 3.79 21.41 -5.68
C LEU A 133 4.64 20.97 -4.49
N LEU A 134 4.47 19.72 -4.03
CA LEU A 134 5.23 19.15 -2.93
C LEU A 134 6.73 19.03 -3.25
N ILE A 135 7.06 18.71 -4.48
CA ILE A 135 8.45 18.52 -4.91
C ILE A 135 9.12 19.86 -5.27
N GLY A 136 8.35 20.85 -5.68
CA GLY A 136 8.87 22.09 -6.29
C GLY A 136 8.90 23.32 -5.40
N VAL A 137 8.23 23.35 -4.25
CA VAL A 137 8.07 24.60 -3.46
C VAL A 137 8.45 24.36 -1.99
N ASP A 138 9.54 25.00 -1.55
CA ASP A 138 10.01 25.08 -0.15
C ASP A 138 9.96 23.78 0.70
N THR A 139 9.94 22.63 0.04
CA THR A 139 9.86 21.33 0.71
C THR A 139 11.07 20.46 0.43
N ILE A 140 11.75 20.70 -0.69
CA ILE A 140 12.92 19.93 -1.14
C ILE A 140 14.09 20.88 -1.40
N HIS A 141 15.11 20.80 -0.56
CA HIS A 141 16.26 21.68 -0.56
C HIS A 141 17.56 21.00 -1.00
N SER A 142 17.54 19.69 -1.18
CA SER A 142 18.71 18.89 -1.56
C SER A 142 18.41 17.86 -2.64
N PHE A 143 19.46 17.40 -3.34
CA PHE A 143 19.34 16.29 -4.29
C PHE A 143 18.90 14.98 -3.59
N GLY A 144 19.34 14.77 -2.34
CA GLY A 144 18.92 13.61 -1.53
C GLY A 144 17.42 13.62 -1.29
N GLU A 145 16.86 14.74 -0.84
CA GLU A 145 15.41 14.89 -0.63
C GLU A 145 14.62 14.71 -1.93
N PHE A 146 15.13 15.25 -3.06
CA PHE A 146 14.53 15.01 -4.36
C PHE A 146 14.48 13.51 -4.71
N MET A 147 15.58 12.78 -4.47
CA MET A 147 15.60 11.32 -4.69
C MET A 147 14.66 10.58 -3.74
N GLY A 148 14.57 11.01 -2.48
CA GLY A 148 13.60 10.48 -1.51
C GLY A 148 12.16 10.68 -1.99
N ALA A 149 11.81 11.88 -2.44
CA ALA A 149 10.49 12.17 -2.99
C ALA A 149 10.19 11.35 -4.25
N MET A 150 11.16 11.19 -5.16
CA MET A 150 11.02 10.33 -6.33
C MET A 150 10.85 8.85 -5.98
N ALA A 151 11.50 8.39 -4.91
CA ALA A 151 11.29 7.04 -4.38
C ALA A 151 9.82 6.84 -3.93
N MET A 152 9.20 7.85 -3.28
CA MET A 152 7.78 7.80 -2.90
C MET A 152 6.85 7.74 -4.10
N VAL A 153 7.10 8.56 -5.12
CA VAL A 153 6.34 8.52 -6.38
C VAL A 153 6.50 7.15 -7.06
N GLY A 154 7.71 6.59 -7.05
CA GLY A 154 7.97 5.23 -7.53
C GLY A 154 7.24 4.15 -6.72
N ALA A 155 7.15 4.30 -5.39
CA ALA A 155 6.39 3.40 -4.53
C ALA A 155 4.88 3.49 -4.83
N ALA A 156 4.33 4.70 -5.02
CA ALA A 156 2.94 4.92 -5.40
C ALA A 156 2.62 4.28 -6.77
N LEU A 157 3.52 4.42 -7.74
CA LEU A 157 3.41 3.75 -9.04
C LEU A 157 3.42 2.22 -8.89
N ALA A 158 4.35 1.68 -8.09
CA ALA A 158 4.45 0.24 -7.84
C ALA A 158 3.18 -0.31 -7.18
N TYR A 159 2.59 0.41 -6.21
CA TYR A 159 1.29 0.07 -5.63
C TYR A 159 0.17 0.06 -6.66
N GLY A 160 0.12 1.07 -7.54
CA GLY A 160 -0.84 1.13 -8.63
C GLY A 160 -0.74 -0.07 -9.57
N LEU A 161 0.47 -0.37 -10.05
CA LEU A 161 0.75 -1.54 -10.90
C LEU A 161 0.47 -2.86 -10.17
N GLY A 162 0.82 -2.94 -8.87
CA GLY A 162 0.56 -4.10 -8.03
C GLY A 162 -0.93 -4.38 -7.86
N ALA A 163 -1.74 -3.36 -7.61
CA ALA A 163 -3.19 -3.50 -7.52
C ALA A 163 -3.80 -4.02 -8.83
N MET A 164 -3.37 -3.48 -9.97
CA MET A 164 -3.79 -3.97 -11.29
C MET A 164 -3.33 -5.41 -11.53
N TYR A 165 -2.09 -5.75 -11.12
CA TYR A 165 -1.53 -7.08 -11.24
C TYR A 165 -2.33 -8.11 -10.42
N ILE A 166 -2.71 -7.79 -9.17
CA ILE A 166 -3.57 -8.63 -8.34
C ILE A 166 -4.90 -8.86 -9.05
N ARG A 167 -5.55 -7.80 -9.54
CA ARG A 167 -6.84 -7.90 -10.23
C ARG A 167 -6.78 -8.81 -11.45
N LEU A 168 -5.70 -8.78 -12.23
CA LEU A 168 -5.53 -9.55 -13.46
C LEU A 168 -5.08 -11.00 -13.22
N LYS A 169 -4.24 -11.26 -12.22
CA LYS A 169 -3.55 -12.54 -12.06
C LYS A 169 -3.97 -13.34 -10.83
N PHE A 170 -4.64 -12.72 -9.84
CA PHE A 170 -5.02 -13.34 -8.58
C PHE A 170 -6.52 -13.28 -8.30
N ARG A 171 -7.33 -13.10 -9.36
CA ARG A 171 -8.79 -13.10 -9.26
C ARG A 171 -9.26 -14.45 -8.68
N GLY A 172 -10.10 -14.41 -7.63
CA GLY A 172 -10.62 -15.60 -6.96
C GLY A 172 -9.65 -16.27 -5.99
N VAL A 173 -8.44 -15.73 -5.79
CA VAL A 173 -7.54 -16.22 -4.73
C VAL A 173 -7.87 -15.45 -3.45
N PRO A 174 -8.04 -16.15 -2.29
CA PRO A 174 -8.33 -15.48 -1.03
C PRO A 174 -7.31 -14.38 -0.71
N PRO A 175 -7.76 -13.17 -0.34
CA PRO A 175 -6.88 -12.01 -0.12
C PRO A 175 -5.79 -12.25 0.92
N LEU A 176 -6.10 -13.05 1.96
CA LEU A 176 -5.14 -13.44 3.00
C LEU A 176 -3.96 -14.21 2.41
N VAL A 177 -4.23 -15.12 1.46
CA VAL A 177 -3.22 -15.93 0.76
C VAL A 177 -2.40 -15.05 -0.19
N VAL A 178 -3.04 -14.09 -0.87
CA VAL A 178 -2.35 -13.10 -1.71
C VAL A 178 -1.37 -12.29 -0.86
N SER A 179 -1.78 -11.79 0.31
CA SER A 179 -0.93 -11.03 1.21
C SER A 179 0.21 -11.83 1.80
N PHE A 180 -0.05 -13.08 2.20
CA PHE A 180 1.00 -13.99 2.60
C PHE A 180 2.04 -14.18 1.49
N GLY A 181 1.58 -14.51 0.27
CA GLY A 181 2.47 -14.70 -0.88
C GLY A 181 3.29 -13.46 -1.22
N ALA A 182 2.68 -12.27 -1.12
CA ALA A 182 3.36 -11.01 -1.33
C ALA A 182 4.47 -10.77 -0.29
N CYS A 183 4.16 -10.93 1.00
CA CYS A 183 5.13 -10.76 2.09
C CYS A 183 6.25 -11.83 2.05
N ALA A 184 5.91 -13.10 1.78
CA ALA A 184 6.88 -14.18 1.71
C ALA A 184 7.90 -13.96 0.59
N VAL A 185 7.44 -13.58 -0.60
CA VAL A 185 8.32 -13.26 -1.72
C VAL A 185 9.12 -11.98 -1.45
N ALA A 186 8.50 -10.95 -0.87
CA ALA A 186 9.22 -9.74 -0.50
C ALA A 186 10.35 -10.05 0.50
N ALA A 187 10.12 -10.93 1.49
CA ALA A 187 11.16 -11.37 2.40
C ALA A 187 12.33 -12.06 1.66
N LEU A 188 12.04 -12.92 0.69
CA LEU A 188 13.09 -13.56 -0.12
C LEU A 188 13.87 -12.54 -0.96
N LEU A 189 13.21 -11.55 -1.55
CA LEU A 189 13.84 -10.52 -2.37
C LEU A 189 14.68 -9.53 -1.57
N THR A 190 14.24 -9.21 -0.36
CA THR A 190 14.91 -8.23 0.51
C THR A 190 15.97 -8.85 1.43
N LEU A 191 16.02 -10.18 1.54
CA LEU A 191 17.03 -10.89 2.36
C LEU A 191 18.48 -10.59 1.92
N PRO A 192 18.85 -10.69 0.63
CA PRO A 192 20.24 -10.43 0.23
C PRO A 192 20.71 -9.01 0.55
N PRO A 193 19.98 -7.93 0.20
CA PRO A 193 20.41 -6.59 0.57
C PRO A 193 20.35 -6.36 2.10
N ALA A 194 19.42 -6.97 2.83
CA ALA A 194 19.38 -6.87 4.28
C ALA A 194 20.64 -7.47 4.94
N ILE A 195 21.07 -8.64 4.48
CA ILE A 195 22.33 -9.26 4.95
C ILE A 195 23.53 -8.35 4.62
N ALA A 196 23.55 -7.79 3.41
CA ALA A 196 24.67 -6.95 2.95
C ALA A 196 24.81 -5.67 3.77
N THR A 197 23.72 -5.10 4.28
CA THR A 197 23.70 -3.85 5.05
C THR A 197 23.59 -4.05 6.56
N ALA A 198 23.31 -5.25 7.03
CA ALA A 198 23.05 -5.54 8.46
C ALA A 198 24.17 -5.06 9.41
N GLY A 199 25.43 -5.04 8.95
CA GLY A 199 26.58 -4.57 9.76
C GLY A 199 26.54 -3.09 10.11
N GLY A 200 25.72 -2.26 9.43
CA GLY A 200 25.48 -0.86 9.77
C GLY A 200 24.42 -0.65 10.85
N SER A 201 23.69 -1.70 11.24
CA SER A 201 22.63 -1.60 12.23
C SER A 201 23.17 -1.77 13.65
N SER A 202 22.72 -0.88 14.55
CA SER A 202 23.02 -0.94 15.99
C SER A 202 21.78 -0.54 16.81
N PRO A 203 20.67 -1.32 16.72
CA PRO A 203 19.38 -0.92 17.25
C PRO A 203 19.35 -0.99 18.78
N ASP A 204 18.58 -0.06 19.35
CA ASP A 204 18.09 -0.14 20.71
C ASP A 204 16.71 -0.84 20.78
N LEU A 205 16.10 -0.86 21.98
CA LEU A 205 14.78 -1.47 22.19
C LEU A 205 13.66 -0.72 21.48
N GLY A 206 13.77 0.60 21.29
CA GLY A 206 12.75 1.43 20.62
C GLY A 206 12.64 1.09 19.15
N GLU A 207 13.75 1.02 18.45
CA GLU A 207 13.83 0.68 17.03
C GLU A 207 13.40 -0.76 16.76
N ILE A 208 13.82 -1.70 17.63
CA ILE A 208 13.36 -3.09 17.55
C ILE A 208 11.82 -3.16 17.74
N ALA A 209 11.29 -2.45 18.74
CA ALA A 209 9.84 -2.39 18.97
C ALA A 209 9.09 -1.76 17.78
N ALA A 210 9.67 -0.73 17.15
CA ALA A 210 9.12 -0.12 15.94
C ALA A 210 9.02 -1.15 14.79
N VAL A 211 10.10 -1.90 14.52
CA VAL A 211 10.11 -2.93 13.45
C VAL A 211 9.14 -4.07 13.76
N VAL A 212 9.09 -4.54 15.01
CA VAL A 212 8.11 -5.57 15.42
C VAL A 212 6.68 -5.05 15.24
N SER A 213 6.40 -3.81 15.67
CA SER A 213 5.09 -3.17 15.47
C SER A 213 4.73 -3.03 13.99
N LEU A 214 5.68 -2.66 13.14
CA LEU A 214 5.50 -2.60 11.68
C LEU A 214 5.14 -3.97 11.10
N GLY A 215 5.82 -5.03 11.50
CA GLY A 215 5.56 -6.38 10.98
C GLY A 215 4.24 -6.95 11.48
N VAL A 216 4.01 -6.87 12.78
CA VAL A 216 2.83 -7.46 13.44
C VAL A 216 1.59 -6.62 13.19
N ILE A 217 1.61 -5.35 13.63
CA ILE A 217 0.42 -4.47 13.60
C ILE A 217 0.31 -3.81 12.24
N GLY A 218 1.38 -3.14 11.79
CA GLY A 218 1.41 -2.32 10.56
C GLY A 218 1.26 -3.13 9.26
N THR A 219 1.47 -4.45 9.31
CA THR A 219 1.35 -5.29 8.11
C THR A 219 0.39 -6.45 8.34
N ALA A 220 0.67 -7.41 9.22
CA ALA A 220 -0.17 -8.61 9.33
C ALA A 220 -1.58 -8.30 9.83
N VAL A 221 -1.70 -7.63 11.00
CA VAL A 221 -3.01 -7.28 11.58
C VAL A 221 -3.76 -6.30 10.68
N ALA A 222 -3.06 -5.30 10.13
CA ALA A 222 -3.66 -4.32 9.23
C ALA A 222 -4.26 -4.98 7.98
N PHE A 223 -3.59 -5.96 7.37
CA PHE A 223 -4.16 -6.71 6.24
C PHE A 223 -5.38 -7.51 6.64
N VAL A 224 -5.35 -8.22 7.78
CA VAL A 224 -6.52 -8.98 8.27
C VAL A 224 -7.72 -8.05 8.50
N LEU A 225 -7.50 -6.89 9.14
CA LEU A 225 -8.55 -5.90 9.38
C LEU A 225 -9.06 -5.26 8.08
N TYR A 226 -8.17 -4.97 7.14
CA TYR A 226 -8.52 -4.38 5.85
C TYR A 226 -9.38 -5.31 5.00
N PHE A 227 -9.06 -6.60 4.97
CA PHE A 227 -9.88 -7.57 4.26
C PHE A 227 -11.20 -7.82 4.97
N GLY A 228 -11.21 -7.86 6.31
CA GLY A 228 -12.47 -7.88 7.07
C GLY A 228 -13.34 -6.64 6.77
N LEU A 229 -12.74 -5.48 6.59
CA LEU A 229 -13.46 -4.27 6.18
C LEU A 229 -14.03 -4.38 4.75
N ILE A 230 -13.29 -4.99 3.82
CA ILE A 230 -13.80 -5.26 2.47
C ILE A 230 -14.99 -6.22 2.51
N ASP A 231 -14.90 -7.28 3.29
CA ASP A 231 -15.96 -8.29 3.44
C ASP A 231 -17.23 -7.70 4.07
N GLU A 232 -17.09 -6.85 5.11
CA GLU A 232 -18.25 -6.28 5.81
C GLU A 232 -18.85 -5.06 5.11
N ALA A 233 -18.01 -4.18 4.57
CA ALA A 233 -18.44 -2.86 4.10
C ALA A 233 -18.25 -2.64 2.59
N GLY A 234 -17.62 -3.58 1.92
CA GLY A 234 -17.30 -3.52 0.49
C GLY A 234 -16.02 -2.75 0.17
N ALA A 235 -15.44 -3.05 -1.00
CA ALA A 235 -14.17 -2.47 -1.45
C ALA A 235 -14.22 -0.94 -1.58
N GLY A 236 -15.36 -0.36 -1.96
CA GLY A 236 -15.52 1.08 -2.08
C GLY A 236 -15.34 1.82 -0.74
N ARG A 237 -15.90 1.29 0.36
CA ARG A 237 -15.69 1.86 1.69
C ARG A 237 -14.29 1.61 2.22
N ALA A 238 -13.71 0.45 1.95
CA ALA A 238 -12.33 0.15 2.32
C ALA A 238 -11.33 1.11 1.64
N ALA A 239 -11.60 1.51 0.40
CA ALA A 239 -10.78 2.48 -0.33
C ALA A 239 -10.69 3.86 0.35
N LEU A 240 -11.67 4.22 1.22
CA LEU A 240 -11.62 5.46 1.98
C LEU A 240 -10.44 5.54 2.95
N CYS A 241 -9.82 4.40 3.32
CA CYS A 241 -8.57 4.41 4.07
C CYS A 241 -7.49 5.25 3.37
N GLY A 242 -7.43 5.19 2.03
CA GLY A 242 -6.46 5.95 1.24
C GLY A 242 -6.57 7.48 1.39
N TYR A 243 -7.75 8.00 1.76
CA TYR A 243 -7.95 9.43 2.02
C TYR A 243 -7.57 9.84 3.46
N LEU A 244 -7.64 8.90 4.41
CA LEU A 244 -7.36 9.17 5.81
C LEU A 244 -5.90 8.97 6.18
N ILE A 245 -5.18 8.08 5.48
CA ILE A 245 -3.78 7.77 5.77
C ILE A 245 -2.87 8.99 5.69
N PRO A 246 -2.88 9.81 4.61
CA PRO A 246 -1.95 10.93 4.48
C PRO A 246 -2.10 12.02 5.54
N PRO A 247 -3.32 12.50 5.88
CA PRO A 247 -3.46 13.48 6.96
C PRO A 247 -3.06 12.92 8.32
N LEU A 248 -3.28 11.61 8.57
CA LEU A 248 -2.82 10.95 9.79
C LEU A 248 -1.29 10.85 9.83
N ALA A 249 -0.64 10.53 8.71
CA ALA A 249 0.82 10.51 8.63
C ALA A 249 1.43 11.87 8.93
N LEU A 250 0.89 12.96 8.35
CA LEU A 250 1.31 14.33 8.67
C LEU A 250 1.13 14.65 10.17
N ALA A 251 -0.04 14.30 10.72
CA ALA A 251 -0.31 14.55 12.13
C ALA A 251 0.65 13.76 13.05
N TYR A 252 0.93 12.50 12.75
CA TYR A 252 1.86 11.70 13.55
C TYR A 252 3.29 12.22 13.45
N GLY A 253 3.78 12.59 12.26
CA GLY A 253 5.08 13.20 12.09
C GLY A 253 5.23 14.49 12.90
N ALA A 254 4.23 15.37 12.85
CA ALA A 254 4.24 16.62 13.60
C ALA A 254 4.15 16.43 15.12
N ILE A 255 3.33 15.47 15.61
CA ILE A 255 3.09 15.27 17.05
C ILE A 255 4.25 14.52 17.73
N PHE A 256 4.83 13.52 17.05
CA PHE A 256 5.76 12.58 17.67
C PHE A 256 7.22 12.79 17.26
N LEU A 257 7.45 13.47 16.12
CA LEU A 257 8.80 13.72 15.58
C LEU A 257 9.11 15.20 15.41
N ASP A 258 8.21 16.10 15.87
CA ASP A 258 8.35 17.56 15.71
C ASP A 258 8.57 17.98 14.23
N GLU A 259 8.02 17.18 13.27
CA GLU A 259 8.12 17.50 11.84
C GLU A 259 7.26 18.73 11.50
N GLU A 260 7.82 19.65 10.73
CA GLU A 260 7.13 20.87 10.33
C GLU A 260 6.09 20.57 9.23
N ILE A 261 4.84 21.00 9.47
CA ILE A 261 3.78 20.95 8.46
C ILE A 261 3.81 22.23 7.65
N THR A 262 4.40 22.17 6.45
CA THR A 262 4.50 23.34 5.57
C THR A 262 3.16 23.64 4.88
N PRO A 263 2.89 24.90 4.50
CA PRO A 263 1.72 25.22 3.66
C PRO A 263 1.69 24.45 2.35
N ALA A 264 2.86 24.16 1.77
CA ALA A 264 3.00 23.32 0.58
C ALA A 264 2.54 21.89 0.83
N ALA A 265 2.85 21.31 2.00
CA ALA A 265 2.39 19.97 2.38
C ALA A 265 0.86 19.90 2.46
N ILE A 266 0.21 20.90 3.06
CA ILE A 266 -1.25 20.98 3.13
C ILE A 266 -1.84 21.19 1.73
N GLY A 267 -1.34 22.15 0.96
CA GLY A 267 -1.83 22.45 -0.38
C GLY A 267 -1.68 21.27 -1.33
N GLY A 268 -0.53 20.61 -1.33
CA GLY A 268 -0.28 19.41 -2.12
C GLY A 268 -1.17 18.24 -1.73
N LEU A 269 -1.36 18.00 -0.41
CA LEU A 269 -2.28 16.98 0.09
C LEU A 269 -3.72 17.24 -0.40
N VAL A 270 -4.21 18.47 -0.28
CA VAL A 270 -5.58 18.83 -0.73
C VAL A 270 -5.74 18.59 -2.23
N LEU A 271 -4.77 19.02 -3.05
CA LEU A 271 -4.80 18.79 -4.49
C LEU A 271 -4.77 17.30 -4.85
N ILE A 272 -3.93 16.51 -4.18
CA ILE A 272 -3.86 15.07 -4.41
C ILE A 272 -5.19 14.40 -4.03
N LEU A 273 -5.77 14.72 -2.88
CA LEU A 273 -7.03 14.12 -2.44
C LEU A 273 -8.20 14.50 -3.37
N ILE A 274 -8.27 15.75 -3.83
CA ILE A 274 -9.25 16.19 -4.83
C ILE A 274 -9.03 15.40 -6.13
N GLY A 275 -7.79 15.32 -6.60
CA GLY A 275 -7.43 14.57 -7.81
C GLY A 275 -7.85 13.11 -7.74
N VAL A 276 -7.54 12.43 -6.62
CA VAL A 276 -7.93 11.03 -6.38
C VAL A 276 -9.46 10.90 -6.33
N ALA A 277 -10.17 11.81 -5.66
CA ALA A 277 -11.63 11.79 -5.59
C ALA A 277 -12.28 11.91 -6.97
N LEU A 278 -11.77 12.81 -7.81
CA LEU A 278 -12.26 13.00 -9.18
C LEU A 278 -11.94 11.80 -10.07
N ALA A 279 -10.74 11.22 -9.94
CA ALA A 279 -10.30 10.09 -10.75
C ALA A 279 -10.97 8.75 -10.37
N SER A 280 -11.45 8.62 -9.12
CA SER A 280 -12.06 7.38 -8.59
C SER A 280 -13.58 7.38 -8.63
N GLY A 281 -14.23 8.54 -8.84
CA GLY A 281 -15.67 8.75 -8.57
C GLY A 281 -16.63 7.90 -9.41
N GLU A 282 -16.30 7.53 -10.64
CA GLU A 282 -17.17 6.71 -11.50
C GLU A 282 -16.99 5.21 -11.31
N ARG A 283 -15.80 4.78 -10.90
CA ARG A 283 -15.50 3.35 -10.68
C ARG A 283 -16.24 2.74 -9.49
N GLN A 284 -16.69 3.55 -8.54
CA GLN A 284 -17.46 3.09 -7.38
C GLN A 284 -18.94 2.83 -7.70
N GLY A 285 -19.48 3.43 -8.76
CA GLY A 285 -20.87 3.25 -9.18
C GLY A 285 -21.11 1.97 -9.99
N GLU A 286 -20.08 1.43 -10.66
CA GLU A 286 -20.22 0.33 -11.61
C GLU A 286 -19.96 -1.07 -11.01
N GLN A 287 -19.52 -1.12 -9.75
CA GLN A 287 -19.24 -2.37 -9.00
C GLN A 287 -20.34 -2.78 -8.01
N ALA A 288 -21.59 -2.35 -8.20
CA ALA A 288 -22.71 -3.02 -7.55
C ALA A 288 -22.83 -4.42 -8.19
N PRO A 289 -22.68 -5.53 -7.44
CA PRO A 289 -22.91 -6.84 -7.99
C PRO A 289 -24.38 -6.91 -8.40
N GLY A 290 -24.65 -7.04 -9.71
CA GLY A 290 -25.96 -7.47 -10.15
C GLY A 290 -26.28 -8.80 -9.45
N GLU A 291 -27.37 -8.84 -8.70
CA GLU A 291 -27.97 -10.08 -8.24
C GLU A 291 -28.01 -11.06 -9.41
N PRO A 292 -27.53 -12.31 -9.25
CA PRO A 292 -27.79 -13.30 -10.27
C PRO A 292 -29.30 -13.46 -10.38
N ALA A 293 -29.84 -13.17 -11.56
CA ALA A 293 -31.23 -13.48 -11.88
C ALA A 293 -31.44 -14.97 -11.59
N VAL A 294 -32.22 -15.26 -10.57
CA VAL A 294 -32.73 -16.59 -10.31
C VAL A 294 -33.70 -16.89 -11.43
N GLU A 295 -33.17 -17.49 -12.49
CA GLU A 295 -33.93 -18.04 -13.57
C GLU A 295 -34.72 -19.23 -12.96
N SER A 296 -35.98 -18.99 -12.68
CA SER A 296 -36.93 -20.02 -12.23
C SER A 296 -37.12 -21.02 -13.39
N ALA A 297 -36.23 -22.00 -13.45
CA ALA A 297 -36.43 -23.18 -14.29
C ALA A 297 -37.66 -23.92 -13.78
N GLY A 298 -38.74 -23.80 -14.53
CA GLY A 298 -40.00 -24.49 -14.26
C GLY A 298 -39.80 -26.01 -14.19
N VAL A 299 -40.24 -26.57 -13.08
CA VAL A 299 -40.45 -28.03 -12.92
C VAL A 299 -41.71 -28.39 -13.66
N PRO A 300 -41.69 -29.29 -14.68
CA PRO A 300 -42.91 -29.85 -15.24
C PRO A 300 -43.52 -30.81 -14.20
N ARG A 301 -44.76 -30.52 -13.81
CA ARG A 301 -45.60 -31.51 -13.11
C ARG A 301 -46.08 -32.54 -14.11
N ALA A 302 -45.77 -33.80 -13.84
CA ALA A 302 -46.52 -34.97 -14.27
C ALA A 302 -46.57 -35.96 -13.12
#